data_b07853c1ee41aeb6e9fe756bebb91acb
#
_entry.id   b07853c1ee41aeb6e9fe756bebb91acb
#
_cell.length_a   1.000
_cell.length_b   1.000
_cell.length_c   1.000
_cell.angle_alpha   90.00
_cell.angle_beta   90.00
_cell.angle_gamma   90.00
#
_symmetry.space_group_name_H-M   'P 1'
#
loop_
_entity.id
_entity.type
_entity.pdbx_description
1 polymer ?
#
loop_
_entity_poly.entity_id
_entity_poly.type
_entity_poly.pdbx_seq_one_letter_code
_entity_poly.pdbx_strand_id
1 'polypeptide(L)'
;MYKKTQEYLKRDKIVRGESKQFAFTRLIHCGLCGSGVCAEEKFKKLKNGKVLHYVYYGCNRSRDRHCKCGYIREARLIKDLMDQIDSLSLNDKSVRKKFQAEFNRATRFQRKFLGSKKIETKVSELDIKSYVKHVLSEGSVEEKRELLGEIENKLVLRDRKIILEEA
;
A
#
# COMPACT_ATOMS: atom_id res chain seq x y z
N MET A 1 -32.21 -11.05 -40.24
CA MET A 1 -32.11 -10.24 -39.00
C MET A 1 -31.07 -10.74 -38.01
N TYR A 2 -30.99 -12.03 -37.70
CA TYR A 2 -30.07 -12.62 -36.70
C TYR A 2 -28.57 -12.33 -36.92
N LYS A 3 -28.05 -12.41 -38.16
CA LYS A 3 -26.64 -12.13 -38.47
C LYS A 3 -26.23 -10.68 -38.23
N LYS A 4 -27.09 -9.70 -38.51
CA LYS A 4 -26.81 -8.28 -38.23
C LYS A 4 -26.71 -8.00 -36.74
N THR A 5 -27.55 -8.64 -35.92
CA THR A 5 -27.50 -8.50 -34.46
C THR A 5 -26.21 -9.07 -33.88
N GLN A 6 -25.67 -10.16 -34.44
CA GLN A 6 -24.39 -10.72 -34.02
C GLN A 6 -23.18 -9.86 -34.40
N GLU A 7 -23.21 -9.14 -35.51
CA GLU A 7 -22.18 -8.18 -35.88
C GLU A 7 -22.14 -7.00 -34.92
N TYR A 8 -23.27 -6.48 -34.48
CA TYR A 8 -23.36 -5.43 -33.46
C TYR A 8 -22.91 -5.90 -32.06
N LEU A 9 -22.99 -7.22 -31.79
CA LEU A 9 -22.52 -7.81 -30.52
C LEU A 9 -21.02 -8.13 -30.51
N LYS A 10 -20.35 -8.12 -31.65
CA LYS A 10 -18.87 -8.13 -31.72
C LYS A 10 -18.36 -6.77 -31.30
N ARG A 11 -18.48 -6.49 -30.00
CA ARG A 11 -17.79 -5.34 -29.40
C ARG A 11 -16.32 -5.52 -29.66
N ASP A 12 -15.70 -4.52 -30.27
CA ASP A 12 -14.25 -4.43 -30.34
C ASP A 12 -13.70 -4.73 -28.95
N LYS A 13 -12.70 -5.63 -28.87
CA LYS A 13 -12.06 -5.93 -27.61
C LYS A 13 -11.59 -4.60 -27.03
N ILE A 14 -12.24 -4.15 -25.97
CA ILE A 14 -11.79 -2.97 -25.24
C ILE A 14 -10.36 -3.28 -24.82
N VAL A 15 -9.41 -2.66 -25.50
CA VAL A 15 -8.00 -2.71 -25.11
C VAL A 15 -7.97 -2.10 -23.71
N ARG A 16 -7.88 -2.95 -22.70
CA ARG A 16 -7.66 -2.49 -21.33
C ARG A 16 -6.32 -1.83 -21.33
N GLY A 17 -6.29 -0.52 -21.13
CA GLY A 17 -5.05 0.21 -20.88
C GLY A 17 -4.27 -0.45 -19.74
N GLU A 18 -2.99 -0.15 -19.63
CA GLU A 18 -2.15 -0.67 -18.56
C GLU A 18 -2.86 -0.51 -17.21
N SER A 19 -2.99 -1.62 -16.48
CA SER A 19 -3.63 -1.60 -15.17
C SER A 19 -2.74 -0.86 -14.20
N LYS A 20 -3.20 0.29 -13.70
CA LYS A 20 -2.48 1.04 -12.67
C LYS A 20 -2.35 0.18 -11.41
N GLN A 21 -1.15 0.14 -10.88
CA GLN A 21 -0.87 -0.52 -9.61
C GLN A 21 -0.92 0.50 -8.48
N PHE A 22 -1.58 0.15 -7.40
CA PHE A 22 -1.67 0.95 -6.17
C PHE A 22 -1.08 0.18 -5.01
N ALA A 23 -0.37 0.88 -4.14
CA ALA A 23 0.43 0.27 -3.07
C ALA A 23 -0.38 -0.65 -2.14
N PHE A 24 -1.59 -0.23 -1.76
CA PHE A 24 -2.35 -0.90 -0.69
C PHE A 24 -3.53 -1.76 -1.19
N THR A 25 -3.77 -1.81 -2.51
CA THR A 25 -4.83 -2.65 -3.10
C THR A 25 -4.57 -4.13 -2.85
N ARG A 26 -5.62 -4.88 -2.46
CA ARG A 26 -5.60 -6.31 -2.10
C ARG A 26 -4.86 -6.67 -0.80
N LEU A 27 -4.20 -5.72 -0.16
CA LEU A 27 -3.54 -5.93 1.15
C LEU A 27 -4.48 -5.59 2.30
N ILE A 28 -5.49 -4.77 2.05
CA ILE A 28 -6.42 -4.27 3.05
C ILE A 28 -7.79 -4.92 2.85
N HIS A 29 -8.44 -5.28 3.96
CA HIS A 29 -9.80 -5.80 3.98
C HIS A 29 -10.74 -4.82 4.69
N CYS A 30 -12.01 -4.89 4.34
CA CYS A 30 -13.04 -4.10 5.00
C CYS A 30 -13.42 -4.72 6.35
N GLY A 31 -13.29 -3.96 7.43
CA GLY A 31 -13.64 -4.41 8.79
C GLY A 31 -15.16 -4.55 9.04
N LEU A 32 -16.02 -4.09 8.11
CA LEU A 32 -17.47 -4.25 8.25
C LEU A 32 -17.99 -5.49 7.52
N CYS A 33 -17.54 -5.75 6.29
CA CYS A 33 -18.09 -6.83 5.46
C CYS A 33 -17.03 -7.84 4.98
N GLY A 34 -15.75 -7.65 5.33
CA GLY A 34 -14.66 -8.53 4.93
C GLY A 34 -14.31 -8.49 3.42
N SER A 35 -14.92 -7.59 2.64
CA SER A 35 -14.57 -7.41 1.23
C SER A 35 -13.18 -6.81 1.08
N GLY A 36 -12.52 -7.04 -0.07
CA GLY A 36 -11.27 -6.37 -0.39
C GLY A 36 -11.44 -4.86 -0.53
N VAL A 37 -10.35 -4.14 -0.32
CA VAL A 37 -10.28 -2.68 -0.53
C VAL A 37 -9.64 -2.40 -1.89
N CYS A 38 -10.26 -1.49 -2.64
CA CYS A 38 -9.79 -1.01 -3.94
C CYS A 38 -9.36 0.44 -3.86
N ALA A 39 -8.49 0.84 -4.79
CA ALA A 39 -8.06 2.22 -4.94
C ALA A 39 -8.84 2.94 -6.05
N GLU A 40 -9.04 4.23 -5.87
CA GLU A 40 -9.64 5.14 -6.84
C GLU A 40 -8.83 6.43 -6.90
N GLU A 41 -8.51 6.88 -8.10
CA GLU A 41 -7.83 8.16 -8.33
C GLU A 41 -8.85 9.27 -8.57
N LYS A 42 -8.59 10.45 -8.01
CA LYS A 42 -9.38 11.66 -8.27
C LYS A 42 -8.48 12.83 -8.61
N PHE A 43 -8.83 13.50 -9.69
CA PHE A 43 -8.14 14.71 -10.16
C PHE A 43 -9.04 15.92 -9.91
N LYS A 44 -8.53 16.90 -9.18
CA LYS A 44 -9.24 18.15 -8.89
C LYS A 44 -8.51 19.31 -9.56
N LYS A 45 -9.16 19.95 -10.52
CA LYS A 45 -8.66 21.21 -11.11
C LYS A 45 -8.96 22.37 -10.17
N LEU A 46 -7.94 23.15 -9.85
CA LEU A 46 -8.05 24.37 -9.07
C LEU A 46 -8.28 25.57 -10.00
N LYS A 47 -8.80 26.69 -9.46
CA LYS A 47 -9.02 27.94 -10.20
C LYS A 47 -7.73 28.51 -10.83
N ASN A 48 -6.57 28.23 -10.25
CA ASN A 48 -5.25 28.65 -10.75
C ASN A 48 -4.68 27.71 -11.83
N GLY A 49 -5.47 26.78 -12.38
CA GLY A 49 -5.05 25.84 -13.41
C GLY A 49 -4.28 24.60 -12.89
N LYS A 50 -3.88 24.57 -11.62
CA LYS A 50 -3.21 23.39 -11.04
C LYS A 50 -4.20 22.24 -10.92
N VAL A 51 -3.71 21.03 -11.22
CA VAL A 51 -4.45 19.78 -11.04
C VAL A 51 -3.88 19.06 -9.81
N LEU A 52 -4.73 18.85 -8.83
CA LEU A 52 -4.39 18.04 -7.65
C LEU A 52 -4.80 16.58 -7.91
N HIS A 53 -3.92 15.67 -7.60
CA HIS A 53 -4.12 14.23 -7.71
C HIS A 53 -4.27 13.63 -6.30
N TYR A 54 -5.28 12.81 -6.13
CA TYR A 54 -5.58 12.13 -4.86
C TYR A 54 -5.90 10.67 -5.11
N VAL A 55 -5.36 9.80 -4.27
CA VAL A 55 -5.71 8.39 -4.23
C VAL A 55 -6.54 8.11 -2.98
N TYR A 56 -7.64 7.40 -3.16
CA TYR A 56 -8.55 6.99 -2.11
C TYR A 56 -8.66 5.47 -2.11
N TYR A 57 -8.76 4.91 -0.93
CA TYR A 57 -8.98 3.48 -0.73
C TYR A 57 -10.34 3.27 -0.06
N GLY A 58 -11.12 2.34 -0.59
CA GLY A 58 -12.45 2.05 -0.08
C GLY A 58 -12.87 0.61 -0.34
N CYS A 59 -13.85 0.15 0.42
CA CYS A 59 -14.41 -1.19 0.24
C CYS A 59 -15.00 -1.37 -1.16
N ASN A 60 -14.66 -2.46 -1.84
CA ASN A 60 -15.22 -2.81 -3.15
C ASN A 60 -16.65 -3.36 -3.08
N ARG A 61 -17.20 -3.57 -1.88
CA ARG A 61 -18.57 -4.03 -1.61
C ARG A 61 -18.94 -5.36 -2.28
N SER A 62 -17.96 -6.22 -2.52
CA SER A 62 -18.20 -7.50 -3.19
C SER A 62 -19.05 -8.47 -2.37
N ARG A 63 -18.93 -8.42 -1.03
CA ARG A 63 -19.71 -9.27 -0.11
C ARG A 63 -21.00 -8.62 0.37
N ASP A 64 -21.01 -7.29 0.50
CA ASP A 64 -22.19 -6.52 0.91
C ASP A 64 -22.24 -5.21 0.12
N ARG A 65 -23.24 -5.10 -0.77
CA ARG A 65 -23.45 -3.91 -1.62
C ARG A 65 -23.84 -2.66 -0.83
N HIS A 66 -24.40 -2.85 0.37
CA HIS A 66 -24.85 -1.76 1.24
C HIS A 66 -23.79 -1.41 2.31
N CYS A 67 -22.60 -2.00 2.24
CA CYS A 67 -21.52 -1.72 3.17
C CYS A 67 -21.23 -0.21 3.25
N LYS A 68 -21.30 0.32 4.47
CA LYS A 68 -21.09 1.76 4.77
C LYS A 68 -19.65 2.08 5.15
N CYS A 69 -18.70 1.16 4.90
CA CYS A 69 -17.28 1.45 5.07
C CYS A 69 -16.90 2.65 4.20
N GLY A 70 -16.43 3.71 4.80
CA GLY A 70 -16.05 4.93 4.09
C GLY A 70 -14.76 4.78 3.29
N TYR A 71 -14.38 5.84 2.61
CA TYR A 71 -13.10 5.95 1.92
C TYR A 71 -12.07 6.60 2.82
N ILE A 72 -10.81 6.14 2.72
CA ILE A 72 -9.65 6.77 3.33
C ILE A 72 -8.73 7.30 2.24
N ARG A 73 -8.18 8.49 2.40
CA ARG A 73 -7.18 9.06 1.51
C ARG A 73 -5.82 8.42 1.78
N GLU A 74 -5.03 8.17 0.74
CA GLU A 74 -3.73 7.51 0.85
C GLU A 74 -2.80 8.17 1.89
N ALA A 75 -2.69 9.50 1.88
CA ALA A 75 -1.89 10.22 2.85
C ALA A 75 -2.33 9.99 4.32
N ARG A 76 -3.64 9.85 4.56
CA ARG A 76 -4.18 9.52 5.88
C ARG A 76 -3.91 8.07 6.23
N LEU A 77 -4.07 7.16 5.27
CA LEU A 77 -3.79 5.75 5.42
C LEU A 77 -2.33 5.52 5.84
N ILE A 78 -1.39 6.17 5.14
CA ILE A 78 0.05 6.10 5.47
C ILE A 78 0.29 6.62 6.89
N LYS A 79 -0.32 7.74 7.26
CA LYS A 79 -0.19 8.28 8.62
C LYS A 79 -0.71 7.32 9.68
N ASP A 80 -1.90 6.76 9.49
CA ASP A 80 -2.49 5.79 10.41
C ASP A 80 -1.59 4.55 10.56
N LEU A 81 -0.97 4.07 9.48
CA LEU A 81 0.01 2.98 9.53
C LEU A 81 1.28 3.35 10.32
N MET A 82 1.81 4.55 10.11
CA MET A 82 2.98 5.02 10.86
C MET A 82 2.72 5.10 12.36
N ASP A 83 1.56 5.64 12.74
CA ASP A 83 1.16 5.77 14.14
C ASP A 83 1.05 4.39 14.81
N GLN A 84 0.57 3.38 14.07
CA GLN A 84 0.47 2.01 14.58
C GLN A 84 1.82 1.30 14.67
N ILE A 85 2.72 1.52 13.72
CA ILE A 85 4.08 0.97 13.76
C ILE A 85 4.83 1.44 15.01
N ASP A 86 4.58 2.66 15.46
CA ASP A 86 5.18 3.16 16.71
C ASP A 86 4.69 2.40 17.94
N SER A 87 3.44 1.96 17.93
CA SER A 87 2.85 1.20 19.03
C SER A 87 3.17 -0.29 18.99
N LEU A 88 3.57 -0.83 17.83
CA LEU A 88 3.97 -2.22 17.70
C LEU A 88 5.35 -2.45 18.31
N SER A 89 5.45 -3.41 19.20
CA SER A 89 6.73 -4.03 19.52
C SER A 89 7.13 -4.90 18.34
N LEU A 90 8.09 -4.44 17.53
CA LEU A 90 8.63 -5.20 16.38
C LEU A 90 9.50 -6.37 16.89
N ASN A 91 8.96 -7.16 17.80
CA ASN A 91 9.59 -8.37 18.32
C ASN A 91 9.50 -9.56 17.38
N ASP A 92 8.85 -9.39 16.23
CA ASP A 92 8.70 -10.45 15.26
C ASP A 92 10.05 -10.75 14.60
N LYS A 93 10.55 -11.96 14.88
CA LYS A 93 11.85 -12.43 14.38
C LYS A 93 11.91 -12.49 12.85
N SER A 94 10.77 -12.70 12.19
CA SER A 94 10.67 -12.78 10.73
C SER A 94 10.85 -11.41 10.09
N VAL A 95 10.12 -10.42 10.57
CA VAL A 95 10.21 -9.01 10.16
C VAL A 95 11.63 -8.51 10.39
N ARG A 96 12.18 -8.75 11.58
CA ARG A 96 13.55 -8.35 11.94
C ARG A 96 14.61 -8.96 11.03
N LYS A 97 14.50 -10.24 10.69
CA LYS A 97 15.46 -10.94 9.82
C LYS A 97 15.46 -10.39 8.39
N LYS A 98 14.29 -10.09 7.86
CA LYS A 98 14.16 -9.56 6.50
C LYS A 98 14.62 -8.11 6.40
N PHE A 99 14.25 -7.26 7.36
CA PHE A 99 14.79 -5.91 7.47
C PHE A 99 16.30 -5.89 7.60
N GLN A 100 16.86 -6.81 8.38
CA GLN A 100 18.31 -6.95 8.52
C GLN A 100 18.96 -7.30 7.17
N ALA A 101 18.32 -8.18 6.37
CA ALA A 101 18.81 -8.56 5.05
C ALA A 101 18.78 -7.38 4.07
N GLU A 102 17.69 -6.61 4.04
CA GLU A 102 17.53 -5.44 3.19
C GLU A 102 18.47 -4.29 3.61
N PHE A 103 18.57 -4.01 4.88
CA PHE A 103 19.53 -3.05 5.43
C PHE A 103 20.98 -3.43 5.07
N ASN A 104 21.34 -4.70 5.20
CA ASN A 104 22.66 -5.19 4.80
C ASN A 104 22.90 -5.04 3.30
N ARG A 105 21.88 -5.24 2.48
CA ARG A 105 21.94 -5.06 1.03
C ARG A 105 22.15 -3.60 0.66
N ALA A 106 21.37 -2.69 1.23
CA ALA A 106 21.52 -1.24 1.04
C ALA A 106 22.89 -0.73 1.51
N THR A 107 23.36 -1.19 2.66
CA THR A 107 24.67 -0.83 3.22
C THR A 107 25.81 -1.37 2.35
N ARG A 108 25.69 -2.59 1.79
CA ARG A 108 26.69 -3.12 0.84
C ARG A 108 26.74 -2.27 -0.44
N PHE A 109 25.60 -1.82 -0.94
CA PHE A 109 25.53 -0.96 -2.10
C PHE A 109 26.20 0.37 -1.85
N GLN A 110 25.89 1.04 -0.74
CA GLN A 110 26.54 2.29 -0.32
C GLN A 110 28.06 2.14 -0.16
N ARG A 111 28.53 1.05 0.46
CA ARG A 111 29.97 0.79 0.61
C ARG A 111 30.69 0.64 -0.72
N LYS A 112 30.06 -0.03 -1.68
CA LYS A 112 30.65 -0.27 -3.00
C LYS A 112 30.78 1.00 -3.83
N PHE A 113 29.90 1.97 -3.65
CA PHE A 113 29.89 3.22 -4.41
C PHE A 113 30.52 4.42 -3.69
N LEU A 114 30.46 4.47 -2.37
CA LEU A 114 30.92 5.63 -1.59
C LEU A 114 32.23 5.42 -0.84
N GLY A 115 32.86 4.24 -0.95
CA GLY A 115 34.20 3.99 -0.42
C GLY A 115 34.38 4.21 1.10
N SER A 116 33.32 4.16 1.89
CA SER A 116 33.34 4.55 3.29
C SER A 116 33.64 3.41 4.25
N LYS A 117 34.39 3.76 5.31
CA LYS A 117 34.85 2.91 6.40
C LYS A 117 33.76 2.04 7.03
N LYS A 118 34.20 0.85 7.55
CA LYS A 118 33.42 -0.09 8.36
C LYS A 118 32.46 0.62 9.32
N ILE A 119 31.17 0.54 9.03
CA ILE A 119 30.10 0.78 10.00
C ILE A 119 29.53 -0.60 10.34
N GLU A 120 30.07 -1.20 11.40
CA GLU A 120 29.39 -2.32 12.06
C GLU A 120 28.30 -1.73 12.94
N THR A 121 27.15 -1.50 12.37
CA THR A 121 25.98 -1.07 13.13
C THR A 121 25.13 -2.30 13.42
N LYS A 122 25.03 -2.67 14.70
CA LYS A 122 23.88 -3.46 15.17
C LYS A 122 22.65 -2.63 14.86
N VAL A 123 21.81 -3.15 13.96
CA VAL A 123 20.55 -2.49 13.64
C VAL A 123 19.67 -2.48 14.88
N SER A 124 19.41 -1.30 15.39
CA SER A 124 18.51 -1.11 16.52
C SER A 124 17.06 -1.22 16.06
N GLU A 125 16.13 -1.47 16.95
CA GLU A 125 14.69 -1.45 16.67
C GLU A 125 14.23 -0.08 16.15
N LEU A 126 14.91 0.98 16.61
CA LEU A 126 14.65 2.35 16.18
C LEU A 126 15.02 2.57 14.71
N ASP A 127 16.11 1.95 14.23
CA ASP A 127 16.53 2.02 12.84
C ASP A 127 15.53 1.32 11.92
N ILE A 128 14.96 0.19 12.38
CA ILE A 128 13.95 -0.55 11.65
C ILE A 128 12.66 0.28 11.52
N LYS A 129 12.16 0.86 12.61
CA LYS A 129 10.98 1.73 12.59
C LYS A 129 11.16 2.93 11.66
N SER A 130 12.34 3.56 11.73
CA SER A 130 12.68 4.69 10.86
C SER A 130 12.70 4.31 9.39
N TYR A 131 13.27 3.15 9.05
CA TYR A 131 13.28 2.63 7.69
C TYR A 131 11.86 2.32 7.18
N VAL A 132 11.03 1.65 7.97
CA VAL A 132 9.64 1.36 7.63
C VAL A 132 8.86 2.65 7.34
N LYS A 133 9.00 3.66 8.18
CA LYS A 133 8.37 4.96 7.97
C LYS A 133 8.86 5.64 6.70
N HIS A 134 10.14 5.56 6.42
CA HIS A 134 10.72 6.13 5.20
C HIS A 134 10.15 5.43 3.95
N VAL A 135 10.11 4.11 3.93
CA VAL A 135 9.53 3.36 2.80
C VAL A 135 8.05 3.67 2.63
N LEU A 136 7.27 3.77 3.71
CA LEU A 136 5.84 4.11 3.63
C LEU A 136 5.60 5.53 3.11
N SER A 137 6.48 6.51 3.41
CA SER A 137 6.32 7.88 2.92
C SER A 137 6.83 8.04 1.50
N GLU A 138 8.06 7.63 1.23
CA GLU A 138 8.81 7.97 0.02
C GLU A 138 9.04 6.79 -0.93
N GLY A 139 8.83 5.56 -0.46
CA GLY A 139 9.07 4.36 -1.25
C GLY A 139 8.15 4.23 -2.46
N SER A 140 8.59 3.46 -3.44
CA SER A 140 7.80 3.09 -4.62
C SER A 140 6.58 2.23 -4.26
N VAL A 141 5.68 2.03 -5.21
CA VAL A 141 4.51 1.16 -5.03
C VAL A 141 4.93 -0.27 -4.69
N GLU A 142 5.97 -0.75 -5.36
CA GLU A 142 6.53 -2.09 -5.18
C GLU A 142 7.13 -2.25 -3.79
N GLU A 143 7.97 -1.32 -3.35
CA GLU A 143 8.59 -1.34 -2.04
C GLU A 143 7.55 -1.30 -0.91
N LYS A 144 6.53 -0.46 -1.03
CA LYS A 144 5.41 -0.41 -0.08
C LYS A 144 4.65 -1.73 -0.01
N ARG A 145 4.43 -2.37 -1.16
CA ARG A 145 3.73 -3.66 -1.24
C ARG A 145 4.56 -4.79 -0.62
N GLU A 146 5.85 -4.84 -0.93
CA GLU A 146 6.77 -5.82 -0.36
C GLU A 146 6.84 -5.69 1.16
N LEU A 147 7.04 -4.45 1.65
CA LEU A 147 7.06 -4.15 3.06
C LEU A 147 5.80 -4.63 3.79
N LEU A 148 4.62 -4.31 3.25
CA LEU A 148 3.34 -4.66 3.89
C LEU A 148 2.98 -6.15 3.73
N GLY A 149 3.47 -6.81 2.68
CA GLY A 149 3.32 -8.25 2.50
C GLY A 149 4.08 -9.08 3.54
N GLU A 150 5.07 -8.48 4.20
CA GLU A 150 5.87 -9.11 5.24
C GLU A 150 5.25 -8.95 6.65
N ILE A 151 4.26 -8.10 6.79
CA ILE A 151 3.54 -7.90 8.05
C ILE A 151 2.53 -9.03 8.19
N GLU A 152 2.68 -9.87 9.22
CA GLU A 152 1.77 -11.01 9.48
C GLU A 152 0.37 -10.55 9.89
N ASN A 153 0.25 -9.32 10.44
CA ASN A 153 -1.01 -8.74 10.86
C ASN A 153 -1.89 -8.37 9.67
N LYS A 154 -3.19 -8.59 9.81
CA LYS A 154 -4.17 -8.19 8.81
C LYS A 154 -4.41 -6.69 8.84
N LEU A 155 -4.32 -6.06 7.68
CA LEU A 155 -4.69 -4.66 7.51
C LEU A 155 -6.20 -4.54 7.30
N VAL A 156 -6.87 -3.84 8.19
CA VAL A 156 -8.33 -3.71 8.18
C VAL A 156 -8.73 -2.25 8.10
N LEU A 157 -9.59 -1.90 7.13
CA LEU A 157 -10.20 -0.59 7.01
C LEU A 157 -11.53 -0.57 7.75
N ARG A 158 -11.63 0.21 8.83
CA ARG A 158 -12.85 0.40 9.60
C ARG A 158 -13.00 1.86 9.96
N ASP A 159 -14.19 2.43 9.79
CA ASP A 159 -14.52 3.81 10.12
C ASP A 159 -13.52 4.85 9.60
N ARG A 160 -13.08 4.68 8.36
CA ARG A 160 -12.06 5.52 7.68
C ARG A 160 -10.71 5.56 8.40
N LYS A 161 -10.36 4.50 9.11
CA LYS A 161 -9.06 4.29 9.74
C LYS A 161 -8.52 2.92 9.38
N ILE A 162 -7.21 2.80 9.35
CA ILE A 162 -6.55 1.50 9.21
C ILE A 162 -6.23 0.97 10.60
N ILE A 163 -6.51 -0.30 10.78
CA ILE A 163 -6.25 -1.03 12.02
C ILE A 163 -5.44 -2.28 11.66
N LEU A 164 -4.46 -2.61 12.48
CA LEU A 164 -3.74 -3.88 12.42
C LEU A 164 -4.44 -4.86 13.35
N GLU A 165 -4.99 -5.93 12.78
CA GLU A 165 -5.56 -7.03 13.55
C GLU A 165 -4.59 -8.21 13.54
N GLU A 166 -4.43 -8.88 14.67
CA GLU A 166 -3.65 -10.13 14.74
C GLU A 166 -4.26 -11.18 13.82
N ALA A 167 -3.41 -11.96 13.16
CA ALA A 167 -3.81 -12.94 12.16
C ALA A 167 -4.44 -14.20 12.77
#